data_45e3115e710eb4ab6e480da86ffff778
#
_entry.id   45e3115e710eb4ab6e480da86ffff778
#
_cell.length_a   1.000
_cell.length_b   1.000
_cell.length_c   1.000
_cell.angle_alpha   90.00
_cell.angle_beta   90.00
_cell.angle_gamma   90.00
#
_symmetry.space_group_name_H-M   'P 1'
#
loop_
_entity.id
_entity.type
_entity.pdbx_description
1 polymer ?
#
loop_
_entity_poly.entity_id
_entity_poly.type
_entity_poly.pdbx_seq_one_letter_code
_entity_poly.pdbx_strand_id
1 'polypeptide(L)'
;MSETNTTEDTTGATTGDTPAGAPGVGGTPGYVWAAVDDAPVRELFPGIRSRPLWTGGNGAKAQVLEMDPGSRWDGIDVHQPGPEEVFVVSGTFNDGDRDHPAGTFVHAPAGSWHVPQSATGCRLFVFYPEG
;
A
#
# COMPACT_ATOMS: atom_id res chain seq x y z
N MET A 1 10.36 -11.55 13.02
CA MET A 1 9.91 -11.83 12.94
C MET A 1 9.44 -12.52 12.97
N SER A 2 9.19 -12.79 12.89
CA SER A 2 8.73 -13.44 12.93
C SER A 2 8.04 -14.04 12.76
N GLU A 3 7.70 -14.46 12.62
CA GLU A 3 7.07 -15.09 12.56
C GLU A 3 6.33 -15.53 12.20
N THR A 4 6.18 -15.84 11.91
CA THR A 4 5.51 -16.34 11.65
C THR A 4 4.79 -16.77 11.30
N ASN A 5 4.54 -17.10 10.95
CA ASN A 5 3.93 -17.61 10.66
C ASN A 5 3.15 -17.96 10.26
N THR A 6 2.83 -18.17 9.91
CA THR A 6 2.21 -18.60 9.56
C THR A 6 1.37 -18.89 9.14
N THR A 7 0.91 -18.94 8.71
CA THR A 7 0.31 -19.27 8.25
C THR A 7 -0.60 -19.61 7.80
N GLU A 8 -1.14 -19.68 7.51
CA GLU A 8 -1.83 -20.13 7.05
C GLU A 8 -2.91 -19.96 6.74
N ASP A 9 -3.52 -20.01 6.49
CA ASP A 9 -4.48 -20.04 6.10
C ASP A 9 -5.34 -19.30 5.83
N THR A 10 -5.60 -18.89 5.65
CA THR A 10 -6.21 -18.17 5.35
C THR A 10 -7.25 -18.23 4.69
N THR A 11 -7.81 -18.16 4.45
CA THR A 11 -8.79 -18.38 3.80
C THR A 11 -9.74 -17.45 3.81
N GLY A 12 -9.84 -16.71 3.43
CA GLY A 12 -10.68 -15.82 3.18
C GLY A 12 -11.39 -15.14 4.15
N ALA A 13 -11.30 -15.21 5.11
CA ALA A 13 -12.10 -14.64 5.94
C ALA A 13 -11.91 -13.32 6.08
N THR A 14 -12.34 -12.62 6.53
CA THR A 14 -12.09 -11.43 6.58
C THR A 14 -12.02 -11.07 7.82
N THR A 15 -11.98 -10.24 8.14
CA THR A 15 -11.88 -9.64 9.21
C THR A 15 -12.57 -9.98 10.32
N GLY A 16 -12.08 -10.03 11.23
CA GLY A 16 -12.58 -10.06 12.37
C GLY A 16 -13.69 -10.87 12.73
N ASP A 17 -14.02 -11.72 12.01
CA ASP A 17 -15.12 -12.48 12.41
C ASP A 17 -14.69 -13.64 13.22
N THR A 18 -13.46 -13.74 13.57
CA THR A 18 -13.02 -14.77 14.45
C THR A 18 -13.63 -14.56 15.80
N PRO A 19 -14.20 -15.54 16.40
CA PRO A 19 -14.79 -15.41 17.70
C PRO A 19 -13.74 -14.97 18.69
N ALA A 20 -14.05 -13.98 19.38
CA ALA A 20 -13.16 -13.57 20.41
C ALA A 20 -13.08 -14.72 21.37
N GLY A 21 -12.06 -14.89 21.95
CA GLY A 21 -11.96 -15.92 22.91
C GLY A 21 -11.70 -17.26 22.36
N ALA A 22 -11.34 -17.36 21.14
CA ALA A 22 -10.94 -18.63 20.59
C ALA A 22 -9.44 -18.65 20.46
N PRO A 23 -8.72 -18.36 21.48
CA PRO A 23 -7.29 -18.28 21.39
C PRO A 23 -6.72 -19.64 21.08
N GLY A 24 -5.72 -19.66 20.39
CA GLY A 24 -5.05 -20.90 20.13
C GLY A 24 -5.66 -21.72 19.04
N VAL A 25 -6.80 -21.33 18.61
CA VAL A 25 -7.41 -22.08 17.60
C VAL A 25 -6.95 -21.47 16.32
N GLY A 26 -6.09 -22.01 15.63
CA GLY A 26 -5.71 -21.54 14.36
C GLY A 26 -4.80 -20.36 14.33
N GLY A 27 -4.72 -19.59 15.36
CA GLY A 27 -3.76 -18.52 15.43
C GLY A 27 -3.99 -17.35 14.53
N THR A 28 -5.17 -17.14 14.03
CA THR A 28 -5.44 -16.00 13.15
C THR A 28 -6.49 -15.02 13.66
N PRO A 29 -6.77 -14.95 14.96
CA PRO A 29 -7.72 -13.93 15.41
C PRO A 29 -7.14 -12.56 15.13
N GLY A 30 -7.97 -11.69 14.57
CA GLY A 30 -7.54 -10.33 14.27
C GLY A 30 -6.81 -10.15 12.95
N TYR A 31 -6.56 -11.20 12.22
CA TYR A 31 -5.93 -11.07 10.92
C TYR A 31 -6.91 -10.43 9.94
N VAL A 32 -6.35 -9.62 9.05
CA VAL A 32 -7.10 -8.99 7.96
C VAL A 32 -6.29 -9.23 6.69
N TRP A 33 -6.96 -9.56 5.62
CA TRP A 33 -6.26 -9.69 4.34
C TRP A 33 -7.13 -9.14 3.23
N ALA A 34 -6.48 -8.68 2.17
CA ALA A 34 -7.15 -8.12 1.02
C ALA A 34 -6.33 -8.44 -0.22
N ALA A 35 -7.00 -8.90 -1.25
CA ALA A 35 -6.37 -9.12 -2.53
C ALA A 35 -6.47 -7.85 -3.36
N VAL A 36 -5.40 -7.47 -4.00
CA VAL A 36 -5.36 -6.24 -4.78
C VAL A 36 -6.45 -6.24 -5.84
N ASP A 37 -6.63 -7.37 -6.53
CA ASP A 37 -7.58 -7.43 -7.63
C ASP A 37 -9.03 -7.32 -7.17
N ASP A 38 -9.31 -7.59 -5.91
CA ASP A 38 -10.65 -7.47 -5.36
C ASP A 38 -10.89 -6.13 -4.69
N ALA A 39 -9.87 -5.32 -4.56
CA ALA A 39 -10.01 -4.04 -3.88
C ALA A 39 -10.74 -3.02 -4.78
N PRO A 40 -11.45 -2.08 -4.19
CA PRO A 40 -12.06 -1.04 -4.99
C PRO A 40 -11.00 -0.21 -5.69
N VAL A 41 -11.37 0.34 -6.83
CA VAL A 41 -10.47 1.17 -7.63
C VAL A 41 -10.91 2.61 -7.49
N ARG A 42 -9.94 3.49 -7.23
CA ARG A 42 -10.23 4.88 -7.10
C ARG A 42 -9.28 5.64 -8.00
N GLU A 43 -9.81 6.29 -9.01
CA GLU A 43 -8.95 7.08 -9.90
C GLU A 43 -8.58 8.39 -9.24
N LEU A 44 -7.30 8.70 -9.17
CA LEU A 44 -6.81 9.92 -8.55
C LEU A 44 -6.51 10.99 -9.61
N PHE A 45 -5.87 10.58 -10.69
CA PHE A 45 -5.57 11.42 -11.85
C PHE A 45 -5.64 10.53 -13.08
N PRO A 46 -5.66 11.08 -14.28
CA PRO A 46 -5.65 10.24 -15.47
C PRO A 46 -4.46 9.27 -15.44
N GLY A 47 -4.76 7.99 -15.49
CA GLY A 47 -3.73 6.95 -15.47
C GLY A 47 -3.16 6.61 -14.12
N ILE A 48 -3.63 7.23 -13.04
CA ILE A 48 -3.16 6.94 -11.68
C ILE A 48 -4.35 6.58 -10.83
N ARG A 49 -4.32 5.38 -10.24
CA ARG A 49 -5.41 4.89 -9.41
C ARG A 49 -4.90 4.20 -8.18
N SER A 50 -5.69 4.24 -7.14
CA SER A 50 -5.37 3.56 -5.90
C SER A 50 -6.33 2.41 -5.66
N ARG A 51 -5.84 1.41 -4.97
CA ARG A 51 -6.61 0.27 -4.51
C ARG A 51 -6.39 0.16 -3.01
N PRO A 52 -7.31 0.72 -2.20
CA PRO A 52 -7.18 0.65 -0.74
C PRO A 52 -7.26 -0.80 -0.28
N LEU A 53 -6.39 -1.18 0.64
CA LEU A 53 -6.33 -2.55 1.16
C LEU A 53 -6.73 -2.63 2.62
N TRP A 54 -6.34 -1.64 3.43
CA TRP A 54 -6.54 -1.75 4.87
C TRP A 54 -6.39 -0.39 5.53
N THR A 55 -7.15 -0.17 6.59
CA THR A 55 -6.99 0.99 7.46
C THR A 55 -6.92 0.51 8.89
N GLY A 56 -6.03 1.10 9.66
CA GLY A 56 -5.88 0.77 11.07
C GLY A 56 -6.60 1.78 11.95
N GLY A 57 -6.66 1.46 13.22
CA GLY A 57 -7.42 2.27 14.17
C GLY A 57 -6.83 3.62 14.46
N ASN A 58 -5.57 3.83 14.16
CA ASN A 58 -4.88 5.10 14.43
C ASN A 58 -4.63 5.91 13.17
N GLY A 59 -5.36 5.62 12.12
CA GLY A 59 -5.19 6.33 10.85
C GLY A 59 -4.26 5.66 9.88
N ALA A 60 -3.56 4.62 10.30
CA ALA A 60 -2.67 3.90 9.41
C ALA A 60 -3.44 3.32 8.23
N LYS A 61 -2.82 3.27 7.07
CA LYS A 61 -3.49 2.70 5.91
C LYS A 61 -2.49 2.12 4.94
N ALA A 62 -2.94 1.12 4.21
CA ALA A 62 -2.16 0.44 3.19
C ALA A 62 -2.96 0.44 1.89
N GLN A 63 -2.27 0.66 0.79
CA GLN A 63 -2.91 0.65 -0.53
C GLN A 63 -1.91 0.25 -1.59
N VAL A 64 -2.43 -0.09 -2.75
CA VAL A 64 -1.60 -0.25 -3.94
C VAL A 64 -1.91 0.93 -4.85
N LEU A 65 -0.87 1.52 -5.38
CA LEU A 65 -1.00 2.59 -6.36
C LEU A 65 -0.55 2.04 -7.70
N GLU A 66 -1.35 2.27 -8.74
CA GLU A 66 -1.02 1.82 -10.08
C GLU A 66 -0.91 3.03 -10.99
N MET A 67 0.16 3.06 -11.77
CA MET A 67 0.40 4.16 -12.69
C MET A 67 0.57 3.60 -14.09
N ASP A 68 -0.23 4.11 -15.02
CA ASP A 68 -0.11 3.74 -16.42
C ASP A 68 1.15 4.37 -17.02
N PRO A 69 1.66 3.82 -18.12
CA PRO A 69 2.80 4.44 -18.80
C PRO A 69 2.49 5.89 -19.18
N GLY A 70 3.42 6.78 -18.85
CA GLY A 70 3.28 8.19 -19.15
C GLY A 70 2.44 8.99 -18.18
N SER A 71 1.94 8.37 -17.12
CA SER A 71 1.10 9.08 -16.16
C SER A 71 1.94 9.94 -15.21
N ARG A 72 1.32 10.98 -14.70
CA ARG A 72 2.00 11.90 -13.82
C ARG A 72 1.00 12.55 -12.87
N TRP A 73 1.39 12.66 -11.61
CA TRP A 73 0.62 13.37 -10.60
C TRP A 73 0.51 14.85 -10.97
N ASP A 74 -0.65 15.45 -10.74
CA ASP A 74 -0.85 16.85 -11.04
C ASP A 74 -0.45 17.65 -9.81
N GLY A 75 0.67 18.33 -9.90
CA GLY A 75 1.22 19.09 -8.78
C GLY A 75 2.13 18.24 -7.92
N ILE A 76 2.27 18.61 -6.67
CA ILE A 76 3.11 17.88 -5.73
C ILE A 76 2.24 17.07 -4.78
N ASP A 77 2.80 15.99 -4.29
CA ASP A 77 2.17 15.13 -3.29
C ASP A 77 2.93 15.31 -1.99
N VAL A 78 2.32 15.96 -1.02
CA VAL A 78 2.96 16.27 0.27
C VAL A 78 2.56 15.20 1.28
N HIS A 79 3.53 14.68 2.00
CA HIS A 79 3.30 13.60 2.96
C HIS A 79 2.95 14.16 4.33
N GLN A 80 1.70 14.07 4.70
CA GLN A 80 1.17 14.54 5.98
C GLN A 80 -0.04 13.73 6.34
N PRO A 81 -0.25 13.45 7.63
CA PRO A 81 0.50 13.92 8.80
C PRO A 81 1.81 13.19 9.03
N GLY A 82 2.01 12.04 8.46
CA GLY A 82 3.18 11.22 8.71
C GLY A 82 3.91 10.86 7.43
N PRO A 83 4.85 9.95 7.53
CA PRO A 83 5.65 9.54 6.38
C PRO A 83 4.88 8.62 5.44
N GLU A 84 5.44 8.42 4.27
CA GLU A 84 4.95 7.46 3.30
C GLU A 84 6.05 6.43 3.06
N GLU A 85 5.69 5.15 3.15
CA GLU A 85 6.60 4.05 2.86
C GLU A 85 6.16 3.42 1.55
N VAL A 86 7.07 3.31 0.60
CA VAL A 86 6.75 2.80 -0.73
C VAL A 86 7.65 1.63 -1.07
N PHE A 87 7.06 0.58 -1.62
CA PHE A 87 7.83 -0.49 -2.21
C PHE A 87 7.39 -0.65 -3.66
N VAL A 88 8.34 -0.57 -4.59
CA VAL A 88 8.04 -0.68 -6.02
C VAL A 88 7.88 -2.15 -6.35
N VAL A 89 6.64 -2.56 -6.65
CA VAL A 89 6.32 -3.96 -6.92
C VAL A 89 6.69 -4.32 -8.34
N SER A 90 6.39 -3.46 -9.30
CA SER A 90 6.69 -3.71 -10.71
C SER A 90 6.86 -2.40 -11.43
N GLY A 91 7.56 -2.43 -12.54
CA GLY A 91 7.80 -1.26 -13.36
C GLY A 91 8.84 -0.32 -12.74
N THR A 92 8.77 0.93 -13.11
CA THR A 92 9.70 1.94 -12.63
C THR A 92 8.92 3.17 -12.17
N PHE A 93 9.10 3.52 -10.92
CA PHE A 93 8.48 4.68 -10.30
C PHE A 93 9.47 5.83 -10.31
N ASN A 94 9.01 7.01 -10.73
CA ASN A 94 9.83 8.21 -10.68
C ASN A 94 9.20 9.18 -9.68
N ASP A 95 10.01 9.73 -8.77
CA ASP A 95 9.51 10.60 -7.73
C ASP A 95 9.56 12.09 -8.12
N GLY A 96 9.89 12.36 -9.37
CA GLY A 96 10.10 13.73 -9.86
C GLY A 96 11.56 14.08 -10.01
N ASP A 97 12.44 13.26 -9.40
CA ASP A 97 13.87 13.52 -9.42
C ASP A 97 14.64 12.28 -9.90
N ARG A 98 14.27 11.10 -9.45
CA ARG A 98 15.01 9.90 -9.85
C ARG A 98 14.08 8.73 -10.03
N ASP A 99 14.57 7.74 -10.78
CA ASP A 99 13.86 6.49 -11.02
C ASP A 99 14.13 5.50 -9.91
N HIS A 100 13.08 4.77 -9.55
CA HIS A 100 13.16 3.68 -8.59
C HIS A 100 12.62 2.42 -9.28
N PRO A 101 13.49 1.47 -9.62
CA PRO A 101 13.01 0.26 -10.29
C PRO A 101 12.32 -0.70 -9.32
N ALA A 102 11.66 -1.70 -9.87
CA ALA A 102 11.02 -2.75 -9.07
C ALA A 102 11.99 -3.31 -8.04
N GLY A 103 11.49 -3.54 -6.83
CA GLY A 103 12.31 -4.03 -5.72
C GLY A 103 12.93 -2.93 -4.87
N THR A 104 12.62 -1.67 -5.15
CA THR A 104 13.17 -0.55 -4.37
C THR A 104 12.21 -0.16 -3.25
N PHE A 105 12.76 0.07 -2.08
CA PHE A 105 12.03 0.64 -0.96
C PHE A 105 12.38 2.11 -0.83
N VAL A 106 11.36 2.95 -0.63
CA VAL A 106 11.54 4.39 -0.45
C VAL A 106 10.81 4.81 0.81
N HIS A 107 11.51 5.51 1.68
CA HIS A 107 10.91 6.14 2.83
C HIS A 107 10.86 7.64 2.59
N ALA A 108 9.66 8.19 2.60
CA ALA A 108 9.47 9.63 2.43
C ALA A 108 9.03 10.22 3.76
N PRO A 109 9.85 11.04 4.41
CA PRO A 109 9.52 11.54 5.74
C PRO A 109 8.30 12.46 5.73
N ALA A 110 7.69 12.59 6.89
CA ALA A 110 6.59 13.53 7.04
C ALA A 110 7.04 14.94 6.62
N GLY A 111 6.19 15.63 5.89
CA GLY A 111 6.49 16.97 5.40
C GLY A 111 7.26 17.00 4.09
N SER A 112 7.79 15.89 3.66
CA SER A 112 8.45 15.84 2.35
C SER A 112 7.42 15.79 1.23
N TRP A 113 7.87 15.98 0.00
CA TRP A 113 6.96 15.97 -1.14
C TRP A 113 7.67 15.40 -2.36
N HIS A 114 6.87 14.92 -3.28
CA HIS A 114 7.39 14.42 -4.55
C HIS A 114 6.34 14.64 -5.64
N VAL A 115 6.70 14.29 -6.87
CA VAL A 115 5.79 14.31 -8.01
C VAL A 115 5.77 12.92 -8.59
N PRO A 116 4.87 12.05 -8.13
CA PRO A 116 4.82 10.68 -8.61
C PRO A 116 4.54 10.63 -10.11
N GLN A 117 5.29 9.82 -10.80
CA GLN A 117 5.10 9.63 -12.23
C GLN A 117 5.78 8.35 -12.67
N SER A 118 5.44 7.88 -13.85
CA SER A 118 6.08 6.69 -14.40
C SER A 118 6.03 6.75 -15.91
N ALA A 119 7.19 6.71 -16.56
CA ALA A 119 7.24 6.69 -18.00
C ALA A 119 6.74 5.37 -18.57
N THR A 120 7.07 4.28 -17.89
CA THR A 120 6.79 2.94 -18.39
C THR A 120 5.64 2.24 -17.67
N GLY A 121 5.09 2.89 -16.64
CA GLY A 121 4.08 2.27 -15.79
C GLY A 121 4.69 1.58 -14.60
N CYS A 122 3.96 1.52 -13.52
CA CYS A 122 4.45 0.84 -12.32
C CYS A 122 3.30 0.49 -11.39
N ARG A 123 3.61 -0.37 -10.45
CA ARG A 123 2.71 -0.70 -9.35
C ARG A 123 3.50 -0.56 -8.07
N LEU A 124 2.94 0.16 -7.11
CA LEU A 124 3.58 0.43 -5.83
C LEU A 124 2.72 -0.13 -4.70
N PHE A 125 3.38 -0.66 -3.69
CA PHE A 125 2.71 -0.87 -2.41
C PHE A 125 3.05 0.34 -1.55
N VAL A 126 2.05 0.98 -0.97
CA VAL A 126 2.22 2.21 -0.20
C VAL A 126 1.61 2.02 1.18
N PHE A 127 2.39 2.36 2.19
CA PHE A 127 1.93 2.28 3.57
C PHE A 127 2.11 3.63 4.24
N TYR A 128 1.05 4.07 4.92
CA TYR A 128 1.06 5.32 5.68
C TYR A 128 0.86 4.94 7.15
N PRO A 129 1.90 4.94 7.97
CA PRO A 129 1.74 4.52 9.37
C PRO A 129 0.87 5.45 10.19
N GLU A 130 0.74 6.69 9.76
CA GLU A 130 -0.05 7.68 10.50
C GLU A 130 -1.20 8.27 9.69
N GLY A 131 -1.41 7.77 8.50
CA GLY A 131 -2.51 8.25 7.68
C GLY A 131 -2.16 9.21 6.56
#